data_f30292fb9731b6b7bbff3c89a3f20350
#
_entry.id   f30292fb9731b6b7bbff3c89a3f20350
#
_cell.length_a   1.000
_cell.length_b   1.000
_cell.length_c   1.000
_cell.angle_alpha   90.00
_cell.angle_beta   90.00
_cell.angle_gamma   90.00
#
_symmetry.space_group_name_H-M   'P 1'
#
loop_
_entity.id
_entity.type
_entity.pdbx_description
1 polymer ?
#
loop_
_entity_poly.entity_id
_entity_poly.type
_entity_poly.pdbx_seq_one_letter_code
_entity_poly.pdbx_strand_id
1 'polypeptide(L)'
;MGRFIPPDHSKGDPNTIGGYMAVHDRPAAFEGSDGASYSVEIVTDESGDKGRPFAAYLLFVRWGVGDPVATGHLETEFLAFGAGEDEVRRSIGEMTLSEVKARLDALIRGEKSSETTWWDAMRREGSS
;
A
#
# COMPACT_ATOMS: atom_id res chain seq x y z
N MET A 1 0.66 1.71 -32.55
CA MET A 1 0.36 3.02 -32.32
C MET A 1 0.04 3.29 -30.90
N GLY A 2 0.71 4.15 -30.40
CA GLY A 2 0.36 4.47 -29.06
C GLY A 2 -1.00 5.13 -29.04
N ARG A 3 -1.99 4.33 -28.90
CA ARG A 3 -3.27 4.92 -28.72
C ARG A 3 -3.34 5.44 -27.29
N PHE A 4 -3.51 6.73 -27.17
CA PHE A 4 -3.77 7.29 -25.87
C PHE A 4 -5.22 7.03 -25.52
N ILE A 5 -5.45 6.38 -24.41
CA ILE A 5 -6.79 6.16 -23.89
C ILE A 5 -6.96 7.12 -22.73
N PRO A 6 -7.84 8.13 -22.84
CA PRO A 6 -8.02 9.06 -21.73
C PRO A 6 -8.51 8.36 -20.49
N PRO A 7 -8.11 8.80 -19.31
CA PRO A 7 -8.65 8.25 -18.07
C PRO A 7 -10.17 8.42 -18.02
N ASP A 8 -10.84 7.40 -17.54
CA ASP A 8 -12.29 7.44 -17.42
C ASP A 8 -12.64 7.92 -16.01
N HIS A 9 -12.86 9.21 -15.87
CA HIS A 9 -13.14 9.82 -14.57
C HIS A 9 -14.50 9.41 -13.98
N SER A 10 -15.35 8.79 -14.80
CA SER A 10 -16.61 8.28 -14.28
C SER A 10 -16.42 7.07 -13.38
N LYS A 11 -15.26 6.42 -13.45
CA LYS A 11 -14.97 5.24 -12.63
C LYS A 11 -14.56 5.57 -11.22
N GLY A 12 -14.21 6.81 -10.94
CA GLY A 12 -13.83 7.21 -9.61
C GLY A 12 -13.03 8.50 -9.61
N ASP A 13 -12.64 8.92 -8.42
CA ASP A 13 -11.82 10.11 -8.24
C ASP A 13 -10.35 9.72 -8.39
N PRO A 14 -9.66 10.19 -9.44
CA PRO A 14 -8.26 9.79 -9.65
C PRO A 14 -7.30 10.34 -8.61
N ASN A 15 -7.77 11.19 -7.69
CA ASN A 15 -6.94 11.66 -6.59
C ASN A 15 -6.94 10.72 -5.39
N THR A 16 -7.79 9.69 -5.41
CA THR A 16 -7.78 8.64 -4.40
C THR A 16 -7.10 7.39 -4.97
N ILE A 17 -6.57 6.54 -4.07
CA ILE A 17 -5.86 5.36 -4.53
C ILE A 17 -6.80 4.40 -5.27
N GLY A 18 -7.99 4.19 -4.74
CA GLY A 18 -8.96 3.32 -5.40
C GLY A 18 -9.46 3.91 -6.70
N GLY A 19 -9.75 5.22 -6.70
CA GLY A 19 -10.19 5.90 -7.91
C GLY A 19 -9.11 5.94 -8.98
N TYR A 20 -7.86 6.17 -8.57
CA TYR A 20 -6.74 6.15 -9.52
C TYR A 20 -6.64 4.80 -10.22
N MET A 21 -6.67 3.72 -9.43
CA MET A 21 -6.57 2.38 -9.99
C MET A 21 -7.73 2.06 -10.93
N ALA A 22 -8.93 2.49 -10.57
CA ALA A 22 -10.11 2.27 -11.41
C ALA A 22 -10.04 3.10 -12.70
N VAL A 23 -9.63 4.36 -12.60
CA VAL A 23 -9.57 5.26 -13.75
C VAL A 23 -8.48 4.85 -14.72
N HIS A 24 -7.31 4.47 -14.21
CA HIS A 24 -6.14 4.15 -15.04
C HIS A 24 -5.94 2.67 -15.29
N ASP A 25 -6.72 1.82 -14.61
CA ASP A 25 -6.63 0.37 -14.74
C ASP A 25 -5.21 -0.14 -14.50
N ARG A 26 -4.57 0.38 -13.48
CA ARG A 26 -3.22 -0.01 -13.08
C ARG A 26 -2.96 0.46 -11.66
N PRO A 27 -2.00 -0.17 -10.97
CA PRO A 27 -1.59 0.31 -9.65
C PRO A 27 -0.96 1.70 -9.73
N ALA A 28 -1.14 2.50 -8.69
CA ALA A 28 -0.46 3.76 -8.59
C ALA A 28 1.02 3.51 -8.28
N ALA A 29 1.86 4.40 -8.77
CA ALA A 29 3.30 4.30 -8.55
C ALA A 29 3.82 5.62 -8.01
N PHE A 30 4.81 5.55 -7.14
CA PHE A 30 5.38 6.71 -6.48
C PHE A 30 6.89 6.62 -6.47
N GLU A 31 7.54 7.77 -6.45
CA GLU A 31 8.95 7.82 -6.12
C GLU A 31 9.03 8.03 -4.61
N GLY A 32 9.70 7.13 -3.91
CA GLY A 32 9.86 7.25 -2.47
C GLY A 32 10.87 8.33 -2.11
N SER A 33 10.87 8.73 -0.84
CA SER A 33 11.84 9.73 -0.37
C SER A 33 13.27 9.23 -0.45
N ASP A 34 13.46 7.92 -0.63
CA ASP A 34 14.77 7.31 -0.85
C ASP A 34 15.18 7.28 -2.33
N GLY A 35 14.35 7.83 -3.21
CA GLY A 35 14.63 7.86 -4.64
C GLY A 35 14.25 6.60 -5.41
N ALA A 36 13.78 5.57 -4.72
CA ALA A 36 13.36 4.34 -5.38
C ALA A 36 11.92 4.45 -5.89
N SER A 37 11.58 3.62 -6.87
CA SER A 37 10.22 3.55 -7.40
C SER A 37 9.44 2.49 -6.64
N TYR A 38 8.20 2.81 -6.31
CA TYR A 38 7.31 1.90 -5.60
C TYR A 38 5.96 1.87 -6.30
N SER A 39 5.39 0.67 -6.41
CA SER A 39 3.97 0.56 -6.77
C SER A 39 3.22 0.16 -5.51
N VAL A 40 1.92 0.47 -5.47
CA VAL A 40 1.13 0.22 -4.28
C VAL A 40 -0.07 -0.65 -4.61
N GLU A 41 -0.38 -1.57 -3.72
CA GLU A 41 -1.56 -2.41 -3.83
C GLU A 41 -2.32 -2.38 -2.51
N ILE A 42 -3.63 -2.55 -2.61
CA ILE A 42 -4.49 -2.71 -1.44
C ILE A 42 -4.63 -4.21 -1.21
N VAL A 43 -4.22 -4.67 -0.04
CA VAL A 43 -4.25 -6.09 0.30
C VAL A 43 -5.24 -6.30 1.44
N THR A 44 -6.06 -7.33 1.33
CA THR A 44 -7.01 -7.70 2.38
C THR A 44 -6.54 -8.96 3.08
N ASP A 45 -6.87 -9.09 4.33
CA ASP A 45 -6.49 -10.24 5.15
C ASP A 45 -7.50 -10.41 6.27
N GLU A 46 -7.38 -11.51 6.97
CA GLU A 46 -8.18 -11.74 8.17
C GLU A 46 -7.61 -10.91 9.30
N SER A 47 -8.49 -10.26 10.05
CA SER A 47 -8.06 -9.36 11.11
C SER A 47 -7.79 -10.05 12.44
N GLY A 48 -8.44 -11.20 12.65
CA GLY A 48 -8.43 -11.84 13.95
C GLY A 48 -9.48 -11.28 14.91
N ASP A 49 -10.21 -10.27 14.50
CA ASP A 49 -11.25 -9.63 15.31
C ASP A 49 -12.61 -10.17 14.87
N LYS A 50 -13.33 -10.81 15.78
CA LYS A 50 -14.62 -11.42 15.47
C LYS A 50 -15.66 -10.40 15.01
N GLY A 51 -15.61 -9.20 15.55
CA GLY A 51 -16.57 -8.15 15.18
C GLY A 51 -16.25 -7.52 13.84
N ARG A 52 -14.99 -7.57 13.41
CA ARG A 52 -14.52 -7.01 12.15
C ARG A 52 -13.52 -7.99 11.55
N PRO A 53 -14.02 -9.08 10.95
CA PRO A 53 -13.16 -10.20 10.57
C PRO A 53 -12.19 -9.92 9.43
N PHE A 54 -12.40 -8.85 8.68
CA PHE A 54 -11.51 -8.49 7.57
C PHE A 54 -10.78 -7.20 7.85
N ALA A 55 -9.57 -7.12 7.34
CA ALA A 55 -8.73 -5.94 7.47
C ALA A 55 -8.03 -5.71 6.14
N ALA A 56 -7.51 -4.51 5.95
CA ALA A 56 -6.78 -4.18 4.75
C ALA A 56 -5.62 -3.27 5.08
N TYR A 57 -4.59 -3.35 4.25
CA TYR A 57 -3.40 -2.54 4.39
C TYR A 57 -2.83 -2.21 3.02
N LEU A 58 -1.84 -1.34 2.99
CA LEU A 58 -1.15 -0.97 1.76
C LEU A 58 0.16 -1.73 1.68
N LEU A 59 0.39 -2.35 0.53
CA LEU A 59 1.64 -3.03 0.21
C LEU A 59 2.36 -2.23 -0.86
N PHE A 60 3.57 -1.79 -0.57
CA PHE A 60 4.41 -1.07 -1.52
C PHE A 60 5.50 -2.00 -2.01
N VAL A 61 5.58 -2.17 -3.32
CA VAL A 61 6.61 -3.00 -3.94
C VAL A 61 7.68 -2.08 -4.49
N ARG A 62 8.92 -2.28 -4.06
CA ARG A 62 10.05 -1.50 -4.51
C ARG A 62 10.65 -2.13 -5.75
N TRP A 63 10.90 -1.31 -6.75
CA TRP A 63 11.41 -1.77 -8.04
C TRP A 63 12.85 -1.35 -8.23
N GLY A 64 13.64 -2.23 -8.84
CA GLY A 64 15.03 -1.95 -9.14
C GLY A 64 15.17 -0.91 -10.24
N VAL A 65 16.26 -0.17 -10.19
CA VAL A 65 16.56 0.86 -11.17
C VAL A 65 17.03 0.22 -12.46
N GLY A 66 16.38 0.58 -13.57
CA GLY A 66 16.77 0.10 -14.88
C GLY A 66 16.40 -1.34 -15.20
N ASP A 67 15.84 -2.04 -14.25
CA ASP A 67 15.49 -3.45 -14.42
C ASP A 67 14.15 -3.66 -13.70
N PRO A 68 13.13 -4.18 -14.39
CA PRO A 68 11.80 -4.31 -13.77
C PRO A 68 11.72 -5.49 -12.82
N VAL A 69 12.63 -5.54 -11.86
CA VAL A 69 12.68 -6.59 -10.86
C VAL A 69 12.34 -5.99 -9.50
N ALA A 70 11.46 -6.65 -8.78
CA ALA A 70 11.13 -6.22 -7.42
C ALA A 70 12.34 -6.46 -6.52
N THR A 71 12.73 -5.43 -5.77
CA THR A 71 13.89 -5.50 -4.88
C THR A 71 13.50 -5.48 -3.41
N GLY A 72 12.22 -5.41 -3.11
CA GLY A 72 11.75 -5.42 -1.73
C GLY A 72 10.33 -4.94 -1.64
N HIS A 73 9.83 -4.89 -0.43
CA HIS A 73 8.49 -4.37 -0.20
C HIS A 73 8.40 -3.76 1.20
N LEU A 74 7.40 -2.89 1.35
CA LEU A 74 7.05 -2.29 2.63
C LEU A 74 5.56 -2.45 2.81
N GLU A 75 5.13 -2.66 4.05
CA GLU A 75 3.71 -2.84 4.35
C GLU A 75 3.32 -1.89 5.48
N THR A 76 2.11 -1.34 5.39
CA THR A 76 1.56 -0.61 6.53
C THR A 76 0.96 -1.60 7.51
N GLU A 77 0.64 -1.11 8.70
CA GLU A 77 -0.25 -1.86 9.59
C GLU A 77 -1.64 -1.91 8.95
N PHE A 78 -2.57 -2.66 9.56
CA PHE A 78 -3.95 -2.64 9.08
C PHE A 78 -4.51 -1.24 9.21
N LEU A 79 -5.01 -0.72 8.11
CA LEU A 79 -5.54 0.64 8.05
C LEU A 79 -7.06 0.68 8.05
N ALA A 80 -7.70 -0.44 7.77
CA ALA A 80 -9.16 -0.52 7.75
C ALA A 80 -9.59 -1.88 8.27
N PHE A 81 -10.72 -1.91 8.96
CA PHE A 81 -11.32 -3.13 9.48
C PHE A 81 -12.80 -3.11 9.12
N GLY A 82 -13.36 -4.26 8.83
CA GLY A 82 -14.77 -4.33 8.49
C GLY A 82 -15.28 -5.75 8.40
N ALA A 83 -16.53 -5.86 7.96
CA ALA A 83 -17.24 -7.13 7.89
C ALA A 83 -16.97 -7.90 6.61
N GLY A 84 -16.44 -7.24 5.58
CA GLY A 84 -16.18 -7.89 4.30
C GLY A 84 -14.96 -7.32 3.60
N GLU A 85 -14.40 -8.10 2.69
CA GLU A 85 -13.23 -7.69 1.91
C GLU A 85 -13.50 -6.43 1.10
N ASP A 86 -14.64 -6.38 0.42
CA ASP A 86 -14.95 -5.23 -0.43
C ASP A 86 -15.07 -3.96 0.38
N GLU A 87 -15.63 -4.06 1.58
CA GLU A 87 -15.78 -2.92 2.46
C GLU A 87 -14.43 -2.35 2.87
N VAL A 88 -13.51 -3.22 3.32
CA VAL A 88 -12.21 -2.73 3.79
C VAL A 88 -11.36 -2.24 2.63
N ARG A 89 -11.46 -2.89 1.47
CA ARG A 89 -10.75 -2.45 0.28
C ARG A 89 -11.24 -1.07 -0.15
N ARG A 90 -12.54 -0.85 -0.11
CA ARG A 90 -13.13 0.45 -0.46
C ARG A 90 -12.71 1.53 0.51
N SER A 91 -12.67 1.19 1.80
CA SER A 91 -12.22 2.16 2.81
C SER A 91 -10.82 2.68 2.51
N ILE A 92 -9.89 1.78 2.23
CA ILE A 92 -8.53 2.19 1.88
C ILE A 92 -8.52 2.93 0.55
N GLY A 93 -9.35 2.49 -0.38
CA GLY A 93 -9.44 3.12 -1.69
C GLY A 93 -9.82 4.59 -1.64
N GLU A 94 -10.42 5.05 -0.55
CA GLU A 94 -10.78 6.45 -0.38
C GLU A 94 -9.61 7.33 0.06
N MET A 95 -8.48 6.74 0.43
CA MET A 95 -7.30 7.53 0.78
C MET A 95 -6.81 8.30 -0.45
N THR A 96 -6.40 9.53 -0.24
CA THR A 96 -5.86 10.32 -1.34
C THR A 96 -4.46 9.82 -1.69
N LEU A 97 -4.03 10.11 -2.91
CA LEU A 97 -2.67 9.75 -3.34
C LEU A 97 -1.63 10.43 -2.45
N SER A 98 -1.91 11.65 -2.00
CA SER A 98 -1.03 12.35 -1.06
C SER A 98 -0.92 11.61 0.27
N GLU A 99 -2.02 11.11 0.78
CA GLU A 99 -2.02 10.34 2.02
C GLU A 99 -1.25 9.03 1.86
N VAL A 100 -1.42 8.37 0.71
CA VAL A 100 -0.71 7.13 0.42
C VAL A 100 0.78 7.40 0.32
N LYS A 101 1.17 8.48 -0.38
CA LYS A 101 2.59 8.87 -0.49
C LYS A 101 3.18 9.18 0.88
N ALA A 102 2.41 9.86 1.73
CA ALA A 102 2.86 10.17 3.09
C ALA A 102 3.10 8.89 3.90
N ARG A 103 2.25 7.89 3.72
CA ARG A 103 2.45 6.59 4.38
C ARG A 103 3.70 5.91 3.89
N LEU A 104 3.94 5.96 2.58
CA LEU A 104 5.15 5.37 2.00
C LEU A 104 6.40 6.06 2.57
N ASP A 105 6.43 7.38 2.56
CA ASP A 105 7.59 8.11 3.06
C ASP A 105 7.81 7.88 4.55
N ALA A 106 6.72 7.76 5.31
CA ALA A 106 6.82 7.44 6.73
C ALA A 106 7.44 6.06 6.94
N LEU A 107 7.04 5.07 6.13
CA LEU A 107 7.62 3.73 6.20
C LEU A 107 9.09 3.76 5.84
N ILE A 108 9.47 4.53 4.83
CA ILE A 108 10.87 4.64 4.44
C ILE A 108 11.69 5.25 5.56
N ARG A 109 11.23 6.36 6.15
CA ARG A 109 11.92 7.01 7.25
C ARG A 109 11.93 6.16 8.51
N GLY A 110 10.80 5.56 8.82
CA GLY A 110 10.63 4.74 10.00
C GLY A 110 10.81 3.27 9.74
N GLU A 111 11.13 2.89 8.51
CA GLU A 111 11.28 1.50 8.14
C GLU A 111 12.22 0.76 9.08
N LYS A 112 13.36 1.37 9.32
CA LYS A 112 14.31 0.75 10.21
C LYS A 112 13.75 0.61 11.61
N SER A 113 13.00 1.61 12.04
CA SER A 113 12.33 1.54 13.34
C SER A 113 11.27 0.47 13.36
N SER A 114 10.41 0.45 12.35
CA SER A 114 9.33 -0.54 12.28
C SER A 114 9.88 -1.95 12.11
N GLU A 115 10.75 -2.14 11.14
CA GLU A 115 11.37 -3.43 10.93
C GLU A 115 12.23 -3.82 12.12
N THR A 116 12.99 -2.87 12.63
CA THR A 116 13.84 -3.11 13.78
C THR A 116 12.99 -3.51 14.97
N THR A 117 11.89 -2.82 15.18
CA THR A 117 11.00 -3.15 16.29
C THR A 117 10.45 -4.57 16.16
N TRP A 118 10.04 -4.93 14.96
CA TRP A 118 9.52 -6.25 14.70
C TRP A 118 10.61 -7.30 14.91
N TRP A 119 11.77 -7.08 14.32
CA TRP A 119 12.92 -7.98 14.46
C TRP A 119 13.39 -8.05 15.90
N ASP A 120 13.42 -6.90 16.58
CA ASP A 120 13.83 -6.86 17.99
C ASP A 120 12.88 -7.64 18.86
N ALA A 121 11.57 -7.52 18.59
CA ALA A 121 10.58 -8.30 19.32
C ALA A 121 10.81 -9.79 19.12
N MET A 122 11.06 -10.19 17.88
CA MET A 122 11.34 -11.60 17.59
C MET A 122 12.62 -12.06 18.25
N ARG A 123 13.65 -11.25 18.20
CA ARG A 123 14.93 -11.60 18.82
C ARG A 123 14.80 -11.71 20.32
N ARG A 124 14.07 -10.78 20.93
CA ARG A 124 13.87 -10.82 22.37
C ARG A 124 13.12 -12.06 22.78
N GLU A 125 12.11 -12.42 22.02
CA GLU A 125 11.38 -13.66 22.28
C GLU A 125 12.29 -14.87 22.10
N GLY A 126 13.11 -14.84 21.08
CA GLY A 126 14.03 -15.94 20.81
C GLY A 126 15.18 -16.01 21.78
N SER A 127 15.60 -14.89 22.34
CA SER A 127 16.77 -14.87 23.22
C SER A 127 16.41 -14.97 24.69
N SER A 128 15.17 -14.78 25.03
CA SER A 128 14.77 -14.89 26.44
C SER A 128 14.41 -16.35 26.84
#